data_e667e782ea557b5ec17ad5a92c903f6b
#
_entry.id   e667e782ea557b5ec17ad5a92c903f6b
#
_cell.length_a   1.000
_cell.length_b   1.000
_cell.length_c   1.000
_cell.angle_alpha   90.00
_cell.angle_beta   90.00
_cell.angle_gamma   90.00
#
_symmetry.space_group_name_H-M   'P 1'
#
loop_
_entity.id
_entity.type
_entity.pdbx_description
1 polymer ?
#
loop_
_entity_poly.entity_id
_entity_poly.type
_entity_poly.pdbx_seq_one_letter_code
_entity_poly.pdbx_strand_id
1 'polypeptide(L)'
;MEIALLTDVGKKRTNNQDFVNHFVNRSGMPLIVLADGMGGHRAGNIASEMAVTDLGAAWVDTQIDSVNGVRDWFAEHLEAENKKIHEVGQSDEYKGMGTTLEAIAIIGNQAIYAHIGDSRIGLVRGEEYKQLTSDHSLVNALLKAGQITAEEAER
;
A
#
# COMPACT_ATOMS: atom_id res chain seq x y z
N MET A 1 4.76 -7.33 -20.03
CA MET A 1 5.18 -7.00 -18.66
C MET A 1 5.07 -8.26 -17.82
N GLU A 2 6.04 -8.50 -16.96
CA GLU A 2 6.00 -9.60 -15.99
C GLU A 2 5.72 -9.03 -14.60
N ILE A 3 4.93 -9.75 -13.80
CA ILE A 3 4.62 -9.42 -12.40
C ILE A 3 4.97 -10.64 -11.56
N ALA A 4 5.75 -10.44 -10.51
CA ALA A 4 6.06 -11.46 -9.52
C ALA A 4 5.68 -10.95 -8.12
N LEU A 5 5.07 -11.80 -7.32
CA LEU A 5 4.63 -11.50 -5.95
C LEU A 5 5.30 -12.48 -5.00
N LEU A 6 5.75 -11.98 -3.86
CA LEU A 6 6.33 -12.78 -2.79
C LEU A 6 5.92 -12.20 -1.44
N THR A 7 5.57 -13.08 -0.51
CA THR A 7 5.39 -12.75 0.90
C THR A 7 5.95 -13.86 1.76
N ASP A 8 6.52 -13.51 2.91
CA ASP A 8 7.15 -14.47 3.82
C ASP A 8 7.02 -13.97 5.27
N VAL A 9 6.73 -14.86 6.20
CA VAL A 9 6.59 -14.52 7.63
C VAL A 9 7.90 -14.08 8.28
N GLY A 10 9.03 -14.42 7.67
CA GLY A 10 10.36 -14.16 8.21
C GLY A 10 10.71 -15.06 9.41
N LYS A 11 11.90 -14.84 9.97
CA LYS A 11 12.47 -15.69 11.01
C LYS A 11 12.03 -15.36 12.44
N LYS A 12 11.45 -14.18 12.66
CA LYS A 12 11.14 -13.66 14.01
C LYS A 12 9.65 -13.65 14.35
N ARG A 13 8.79 -13.61 13.33
CA ARG A 13 7.34 -13.54 13.50
C ARG A 13 6.72 -14.93 13.40
N THR A 14 5.59 -15.12 14.02
CA THR A 14 4.76 -16.33 13.92
C THR A 14 3.55 -16.15 13.02
N ASN A 15 3.27 -14.91 12.64
CA ASN A 15 2.15 -14.53 11.81
C ASN A 15 2.62 -13.49 10.76
N ASN A 16 2.23 -13.70 9.51
CA ASN A 16 2.46 -12.75 8.42
C ASN A 16 1.21 -11.90 8.25
N GLN A 17 1.34 -10.60 8.47
CA GLN A 17 0.26 -9.61 8.33
C GLN A 17 0.33 -8.83 7.03
N ASP A 18 1.28 -9.17 6.17
CA ASP A 18 1.38 -8.60 4.83
C ASP A 18 0.41 -9.28 3.87
N PHE A 19 -0.13 -8.51 2.96
CA PHE A 19 -0.93 -9.01 1.86
C PHE A 19 -0.51 -8.32 0.56
N VAL A 20 -0.38 -9.09 -0.51
CA VAL A 20 -0.01 -8.57 -1.83
C VAL A 20 -0.74 -9.33 -2.91
N ASN A 21 -1.28 -8.60 -3.88
CA ASN A 21 -1.90 -9.21 -5.06
C ASN A 21 -1.86 -8.25 -6.25
N HIS A 22 -2.19 -8.76 -7.43
CA HIS A 22 -2.38 -7.97 -8.63
C HIS A 22 -3.70 -8.29 -9.31
N PHE A 23 -4.24 -7.31 -10.02
CA PHE A 23 -5.54 -7.36 -10.66
C PHE A 23 -5.44 -6.70 -12.03
N VAL A 24 -6.29 -7.11 -12.96
CA VAL A 24 -6.37 -6.53 -14.29
C VAL A 24 -7.80 -6.08 -14.54
N ASN A 25 -7.99 -4.84 -14.95
CA ASN A 25 -9.31 -4.32 -15.24
C ASN A 25 -9.79 -4.70 -16.65
N ARG A 26 -11.00 -4.26 -17.01
CA ARG A 26 -11.62 -4.57 -18.33
C ARG A 26 -10.89 -3.96 -19.51
N SER A 27 -10.10 -2.92 -19.30
CA SER A 27 -9.22 -2.32 -20.33
C SER A 27 -7.84 -2.98 -20.41
N GLY A 28 -7.59 -4.06 -19.65
CA GLY A 28 -6.31 -4.75 -19.61
C GLY A 28 -5.23 -4.04 -18.79
N MET A 29 -5.59 -3.06 -17.96
CA MET A 29 -4.63 -2.30 -17.14
C MET A 29 -4.40 -3.00 -15.81
N PRO A 30 -3.15 -3.33 -15.45
CA PRO A 30 -2.83 -3.97 -14.18
C PRO A 30 -2.80 -2.95 -13.02
N LEU A 31 -3.26 -3.43 -11.86
CA LEU A 31 -3.11 -2.82 -10.56
C LEU A 31 -2.38 -3.81 -9.65
N ILE A 32 -1.30 -3.39 -9.02
CA ILE A 32 -0.57 -4.14 -8.00
C ILE A 32 -0.82 -3.45 -6.66
N VAL A 33 -1.21 -4.20 -5.64
CA VAL A 33 -1.48 -3.67 -4.30
C VAL A 33 -0.73 -4.49 -3.26
N LEU A 34 -0.03 -3.81 -2.38
CA LEU A 34 0.65 -4.38 -1.22
C LEU A 34 0.20 -3.62 0.03
N ALA A 35 0.00 -4.34 1.12
CA ALA A 35 -0.40 -3.80 2.41
C ALA A 35 0.31 -4.55 3.53
N ASP A 36 0.89 -3.83 4.48
CA ASP A 36 1.48 -4.34 5.73
C ASP A 36 0.51 -4.01 6.87
N GLY A 37 -0.11 -5.04 7.40
CA GLY A 37 -1.13 -4.91 8.43
C GLY A 37 -0.52 -4.71 9.81
N MET A 38 -1.12 -3.81 10.58
CA MET A 38 -0.80 -3.57 11.97
C MET A 38 -2.02 -3.74 12.88
N GLY A 39 -1.77 -4.22 14.10
CA GLY A 39 -2.80 -4.48 15.09
C GLY A 39 -2.53 -5.77 15.84
N GLY A 40 -3.22 -5.96 16.99
CA GLY A 40 -3.06 -7.15 17.79
C GLY A 40 -3.59 -8.42 17.12
N HIS A 41 -2.93 -9.56 17.31
CA HIS A 41 -3.32 -10.90 16.86
C HIS A 41 -3.76 -10.98 15.38
N ARG A 42 -5.05 -10.92 15.08
CA ARG A 42 -5.62 -11.07 13.73
C ARG A 42 -6.01 -9.75 13.08
N ALA A 43 -6.00 -8.66 13.82
CA ALA A 43 -6.53 -7.38 13.33
C ALA A 43 -5.74 -6.83 12.13
N GLY A 44 -4.41 -6.93 12.16
CA GLY A 44 -3.56 -6.52 11.04
C GLY A 44 -3.79 -7.35 9.77
N ASN A 45 -3.97 -8.68 9.90
CA ASN A 45 -4.27 -9.53 8.74
C ASN A 45 -5.57 -9.12 8.06
N ILE A 46 -6.59 -8.83 8.86
CA ILE A 46 -7.89 -8.40 8.32
C ILE A 46 -7.77 -7.05 7.60
N ALA A 47 -7.05 -6.09 8.19
CA ALA A 47 -6.87 -4.78 7.58
C ALA A 47 -6.12 -4.85 6.24
N SER A 48 -4.99 -5.57 6.17
CA SER A 48 -4.22 -5.71 4.94
C SER A 48 -4.96 -6.51 3.87
N GLU A 49 -5.65 -7.59 4.24
CA GLU A 49 -6.47 -8.38 3.31
C GLU A 49 -7.65 -7.57 2.77
N MET A 50 -8.36 -6.81 3.63
CA MET A 50 -9.44 -5.91 3.20
C MET A 50 -8.93 -4.91 2.18
N ALA A 51 -7.86 -4.16 2.51
CA ALA A 51 -7.32 -3.14 1.64
C ALA A 51 -6.99 -3.67 0.24
N VAL A 52 -6.28 -4.78 0.16
CA VAL A 52 -5.88 -5.36 -1.13
C VAL A 52 -7.07 -5.94 -1.89
N THR A 53 -7.93 -6.70 -1.22
CA THR A 53 -9.04 -7.41 -1.86
C THR A 53 -10.13 -6.46 -2.33
N ASP A 54 -10.50 -5.47 -1.51
CA ASP A 54 -11.57 -4.53 -1.85
C ASP A 54 -11.14 -3.58 -2.99
N LEU A 55 -9.91 -3.07 -2.94
CA LEU A 55 -9.38 -2.27 -4.05
C LEU A 55 -9.26 -3.09 -5.34
N GLY A 56 -8.80 -4.33 -5.24
CA GLY A 56 -8.71 -5.22 -6.39
C GLY A 56 -10.07 -5.53 -7.01
N ALA A 57 -11.07 -5.84 -6.19
CA ALA A 57 -12.44 -6.10 -6.64
C ALA A 57 -13.04 -4.87 -7.33
N ALA A 58 -12.84 -3.68 -6.76
CA ALA A 58 -13.30 -2.43 -7.37
C ALA A 58 -12.58 -2.14 -8.70
N TRP A 59 -11.27 -2.43 -8.79
CA TRP A 59 -10.48 -2.20 -10.00
C TRP A 59 -10.90 -3.06 -11.19
N VAL A 60 -11.13 -4.35 -10.95
CA VAL A 60 -11.46 -5.34 -12.00
C VAL A 60 -12.66 -4.93 -12.84
N ASP A 61 -13.64 -4.27 -12.25
CA ASP A 61 -14.85 -3.84 -12.93
C ASP A 61 -14.73 -2.51 -13.69
N THR A 62 -13.61 -1.81 -13.57
CA THR A 62 -13.36 -0.54 -14.26
C THR A 62 -12.97 -0.74 -15.72
N GLN A 63 -13.09 0.35 -16.50
CA GLN A 63 -12.56 0.49 -17.86
C GLN A 63 -11.52 1.63 -17.93
N ILE A 64 -10.88 1.94 -16.79
CA ILE A 64 -9.89 3.02 -16.69
C ILE A 64 -8.68 2.65 -17.55
N ASP A 65 -8.28 3.57 -18.42
CA ASP A 65 -7.16 3.44 -19.35
C ASP A 65 -6.32 4.73 -19.46
N SER A 66 -6.52 5.68 -18.55
CA SER A 66 -5.83 6.98 -18.54
C SER A 66 -5.22 7.30 -17.17
N VAL A 67 -4.16 8.10 -17.18
CA VAL A 67 -3.48 8.57 -15.97
C VAL A 67 -4.45 9.34 -15.05
N ASN A 68 -5.24 10.25 -15.62
CA ASN A 68 -6.20 11.03 -14.84
C ASN A 68 -7.29 10.13 -14.24
N GLY A 69 -7.78 9.15 -14.99
CA GLY A 69 -8.73 8.15 -14.50
C GLY A 69 -8.20 7.37 -13.30
N VAL A 70 -6.93 6.96 -13.33
CA VAL A 70 -6.27 6.30 -12.20
C VAL A 70 -6.17 7.21 -10.99
N ARG A 71 -5.76 8.47 -11.18
CA ARG A 71 -5.62 9.44 -10.09
C ARG A 71 -6.94 9.70 -9.38
N ASP A 72 -8.00 9.90 -10.14
CA ASP A 72 -9.35 10.13 -9.60
C ASP A 72 -9.85 8.87 -8.85
N TRP A 73 -9.62 7.69 -9.43
CA TRP A 73 -9.98 6.42 -8.82
C TRP A 73 -9.24 6.18 -7.50
N PHE A 74 -7.91 6.46 -7.45
CA PHE A 74 -7.16 6.36 -6.20
C PHE A 74 -7.70 7.31 -5.14
N ALA A 75 -7.96 8.57 -5.49
CA ALA A 75 -8.46 9.56 -4.53
C ALA A 75 -9.78 9.10 -3.89
N GLU A 76 -10.72 8.59 -4.71
CA GLU A 76 -12.03 8.13 -4.24
C GLU A 76 -11.93 6.83 -3.42
N HIS A 77 -11.26 5.80 -3.97
CA HIS A 77 -11.30 4.46 -3.39
C HIS A 77 -10.39 4.31 -2.18
N LEU A 78 -9.26 5.03 -2.11
CA LEU A 78 -8.41 5.00 -0.92
C LEU A 78 -9.08 5.68 0.28
N GLU A 79 -9.79 6.76 0.06
CA GLU A 79 -10.56 7.42 1.13
C GLU A 79 -11.70 6.52 1.62
N ALA A 80 -12.44 5.91 0.71
CA ALA A 80 -13.54 5.01 1.04
C ALA A 80 -13.04 3.77 1.81
N GLU A 81 -11.93 3.17 1.38
CA GLU A 81 -11.35 2.00 2.02
C GLU A 81 -10.79 2.33 3.41
N ASN A 82 -10.10 3.46 3.56
CA ASN A 82 -9.64 3.94 4.87
C ASN A 82 -10.81 4.10 5.86
N LYS A 83 -11.91 4.67 5.42
CA LYS A 83 -13.12 4.82 6.24
C LYS A 83 -13.69 3.46 6.65
N LYS A 84 -13.78 2.51 5.72
CA LYS A 84 -14.27 1.16 5.97
C LYS A 84 -13.40 0.42 6.99
N ILE A 85 -12.08 0.43 6.82
CA ILE A 85 -11.13 -0.19 7.75
C ILE A 85 -11.25 0.46 9.14
N HIS A 86 -11.37 1.78 9.20
CA HIS A 86 -11.55 2.50 10.46
C HIS A 86 -12.86 2.10 11.16
N GLU A 87 -13.97 1.99 10.44
CA GLU A 87 -15.27 1.58 10.98
C GLU A 87 -15.23 0.15 11.54
N VAL A 88 -14.63 -0.80 10.81
CA VAL A 88 -14.45 -2.18 11.29
C VAL A 88 -13.55 -2.21 12.52
N GLY A 89 -12.52 -1.39 12.56
CA GLY A 89 -11.58 -1.25 13.69
C GLY A 89 -12.19 -0.63 14.96
N GLN A 90 -13.44 -0.15 14.93
CA GLN A 90 -14.15 0.30 16.13
C GLN A 90 -14.71 -0.86 16.98
N SER A 91 -14.82 -2.06 16.40
CA SER A 91 -15.26 -3.24 17.15
C SER A 91 -14.17 -3.71 18.13
N ASP A 92 -14.56 -4.31 19.25
CA ASP A 92 -13.61 -4.80 20.26
C ASP A 92 -12.66 -5.86 19.72
N GLU A 93 -13.11 -6.67 18.75
CA GLU A 93 -12.34 -7.74 18.12
C GLU A 93 -11.20 -7.19 17.25
N TYR A 94 -11.42 -6.06 16.56
CA TYR A 94 -10.47 -5.48 15.60
C TYR A 94 -9.93 -4.12 16.03
N LYS A 95 -10.05 -3.80 17.30
CA LYS A 95 -9.63 -2.52 17.86
C LYS A 95 -8.17 -2.20 17.54
N GLY A 96 -7.97 -1.04 16.91
CA GLY A 96 -6.64 -0.56 16.55
C GLY A 96 -6.03 -1.21 15.31
N MET A 97 -6.84 -1.93 14.51
CA MET A 97 -6.36 -2.42 13.22
C MET A 97 -6.07 -1.28 12.26
N GLY A 98 -5.06 -1.48 11.45
CA GLY A 98 -4.66 -0.59 10.38
C GLY A 98 -3.75 -1.30 9.40
N THR A 99 -3.39 -0.65 8.34
CA THR A 99 -2.48 -1.18 7.35
C THR A 99 -1.79 -0.05 6.60
N THR A 100 -0.55 -0.30 6.14
CA THR A 100 0.05 0.49 5.06
C THR A 100 -0.67 0.18 3.74
N LEU A 101 -0.44 0.97 2.73
CA LEU A 101 -0.89 0.69 1.39
C LEU A 101 0.09 1.23 0.35
N GLU A 102 0.49 0.35 -0.55
CA GLU A 102 1.18 0.66 -1.78
C GLU A 102 0.35 0.16 -2.95
N ALA A 103 -0.09 1.05 -3.83
CA ALA A 103 -0.86 0.70 -5.01
C ALA A 103 -0.20 1.27 -6.26
N ILE A 104 0.00 0.45 -7.28
CA ILE A 104 0.61 0.85 -8.55
C ILE A 104 -0.30 0.39 -9.69
N ALA A 105 -0.78 1.33 -10.49
CA ALA A 105 -1.43 1.04 -11.77
C ALA A 105 -0.49 1.35 -12.94
N ILE A 106 -0.50 0.49 -13.94
CA ILE A 106 0.32 0.67 -15.14
C ILE A 106 -0.59 1.00 -16.32
N ILE A 107 -0.37 2.17 -16.91
CA ILE A 107 -1.09 2.66 -18.08
C ILE A 107 -0.07 2.91 -19.19
N GLY A 108 -0.02 2.02 -20.19
CA GLY A 108 0.99 2.07 -21.24
C GLY A 108 2.40 1.94 -20.67
N ASN A 109 3.21 2.99 -20.78
CA ASN A 109 4.58 3.07 -20.26
C ASN A 109 4.69 3.92 -18.98
N GLN A 110 3.56 4.25 -18.34
CA GLN A 110 3.51 5.08 -17.14
C GLN A 110 3.04 4.26 -15.94
N ALA A 111 3.73 4.41 -14.82
CA ALA A 111 3.32 3.90 -13.52
C ALA A 111 2.73 5.05 -12.70
N ILE A 112 1.50 4.87 -12.25
CA ILE A 112 0.81 5.78 -11.35
C ILE A 112 0.70 5.07 -10.02
N TYR A 113 1.18 5.68 -8.95
CA TYR A 113 1.17 5.05 -7.65
C TYR A 113 0.55 5.93 -6.57
N ALA A 114 -0.01 5.25 -5.56
CA ALA A 114 -0.47 5.82 -4.32
C ALA A 114 0.21 5.11 -3.15
N HIS A 115 0.42 5.82 -2.05
CA HIS A 115 1.22 5.37 -0.93
C HIS A 115 0.69 5.92 0.39
N ILE A 116 0.56 5.02 1.38
CA ILE A 116 0.19 5.35 2.76
C ILE A 116 1.01 4.46 3.70
N GLY A 117 1.78 5.07 4.59
CA GLY A 117 2.55 4.36 5.62
C GLY A 117 4.05 4.37 5.38
N ASP A 118 4.75 3.34 5.79
CA ASP A 118 6.20 3.17 5.73
C ASP A 118 6.68 1.99 4.87
N SER A 119 5.74 1.31 4.20
CA SER A 119 6.07 0.45 3.06
C SER A 119 6.62 1.30 1.91
N ARG A 120 7.30 0.70 0.93
CA ARG A 120 8.06 1.48 -0.04
C ARG A 120 7.86 1.01 -1.47
N ILE A 121 7.86 1.97 -2.38
CA ILE A 121 7.95 1.74 -3.82
C ILE A 121 9.33 2.20 -4.29
N GLY A 122 10.07 1.32 -4.96
CA GLY A 122 11.35 1.61 -5.56
C GLY A 122 11.33 1.41 -7.07
N LEU A 123 12.13 2.19 -7.78
CA LEU A 123 12.38 2.06 -9.20
C LEU A 123 13.84 1.65 -9.43
N VAL A 124 14.03 0.55 -10.16
CA VAL A 124 15.34 0.17 -10.70
C VAL A 124 15.34 0.43 -12.19
N ARG A 125 16.31 1.19 -12.67
CA ARG A 125 16.49 1.48 -14.09
C ARG A 125 17.98 1.38 -14.46
N GLY A 126 18.33 0.34 -15.19
CA GLY A 126 19.74 0.00 -15.40
C GLY A 126 20.39 -0.39 -14.07
N GLU A 127 21.45 0.30 -13.68
CA GLU A 127 22.15 0.09 -12.40
C GLU A 127 21.69 1.05 -11.29
N GLU A 128 20.77 1.95 -11.58
CA GLU A 128 20.27 2.95 -10.63
C GLU A 128 19.04 2.44 -9.87
N TYR A 129 19.03 2.65 -8.55
CA TYR A 129 17.87 2.49 -7.68
C TYR A 129 17.39 3.85 -7.17
N LYS A 130 16.08 4.07 -7.21
CA LYS A 130 15.45 5.26 -6.63
C LYS A 130 14.22 4.84 -5.82
N GLN A 131 14.20 5.19 -4.53
CA GLN A 131 12.97 5.11 -3.75
C GLN A 131 12.02 6.24 -4.19
N LEU A 132 10.81 5.89 -4.56
CA LEU A 132 9.79 6.83 -5.06
C LEU A 132 8.91 7.39 -3.94
N THR A 133 8.72 6.62 -2.86
CA THR A 133 7.90 6.96 -1.71
C THR A 133 8.72 7.54 -0.58
N SER A 134 8.07 8.24 0.34
CA SER A 134 8.67 8.77 1.56
C SER A 134 7.87 8.29 2.76
N ASP A 135 8.52 7.55 3.66
CA ASP A 135 7.89 6.90 4.79
C ASP A 135 7.05 7.89 5.64
N HIS A 136 5.81 7.54 5.91
CA HIS A 136 4.94 8.25 6.85
C HIS A 136 5.19 7.72 8.28
N SER A 137 6.35 8.02 8.84
CA SER A 137 6.73 7.68 10.21
C SER A 137 6.98 8.94 11.03
N LEU A 138 6.86 8.82 12.36
CA LEU A 138 7.18 9.93 13.26
C LEU A 138 8.63 10.40 13.09
N VAL A 139 9.57 9.46 12.95
CA VAL A 139 11.00 9.75 12.74
C VAL A 139 11.20 10.57 11.47
N ASN A 140 10.57 10.16 10.37
CA ASN A 140 10.67 10.89 9.11
C ASN A 140 9.97 12.26 9.15
N ALA A 141 8.88 12.38 9.89
CA ALA A 141 8.21 13.67 10.13
C ALA A 141 9.10 14.64 10.92
N LEU A 142 9.77 14.16 11.98
CA LEU A 142 10.70 14.93 12.78
C LEU A 142 11.94 15.36 11.97
N LEU A 143 12.47 14.43 11.13
CA LEU A 143 13.59 14.72 10.23
C LEU A 143 13.23 15.82 9.22
N LYS A 144 12.07 15.72 8.57
CA LYS A 144 11.59 16.73 7.62
C LYS A 144 11.30 18.08 8.27
N ALA A 145 10.87 18.08 9.53
CA ALA A 145 10.66 19.30 10.31
C ALA A 145 11.97 19.90 10.84
N GLY A 146 13.12 19.25 10.63
CA GLY A 146 14.43 19.69 11.14
C GLY A 146 14.57 19.58 12.66
N GLN A 147 13.75 18.76 13.31
CA GLN A 147 13.77 18.55 14.76
C GLN A 147 14.80 17.49 15.19
N ILE A 148 15.17 16.62 14.27
CA ILE A 148 16.25 15.65 14.43
C ILE A 148 17.14 15.63 13.19
N THR A 149 18.37 15.18 13.34
CA THR A 149 19.32 14.97 12.24
C THR A 149 19.13 13.60 11.59
N ALA A 150 19.71 13.39 10.40
CA ALA A 150 19.72 12.09 9.75
C ALA A 150 20.41 11.01 10.60
N GLU A 151 21.50 11.38 11.30
CA GLU A 151 22.23 10.49 12.20
C GLU A 151 21.40 10.07 13.43
N GLU A 152 20.58 10.97 13.97
CA GLU A 152 19.66 10.66 15.08
C GLU A 152 18.46 9.82 14.62
N ALA A 153 18.06 9.93 13.36
CA ALA A 153 16.98 9.15 12.78
C ALA A 153 17.35 7.67 12.54
N GLU A 154 18.65 7.33 12.45
CA GLU A 154 19.16 5.98 12.25
C GLU A 154 19.38 5.19 13.55
N ARG A 155 19.26 5.82 14.71
CA ARG A 155 19.41 5.22 16.06
C ARG A 155 18.08 4.72 16.61
#